data_e13e0d2ec023c23ea886fa9bdf6fd746
#
_entry.id   e13e0d2ec023c23ea886fa9bdf6fd746
#
_cell.length_a   1.000
_cell.length_b   1.000
_cell.length_c   1.000
_cell.angle_alpha   90.00
_cell.angle_beta   90.00
_cell.angle_gamma   90.00
#
_symmetry.space_group_name_H-M   'P 1'
#
loop_
_entity.id
_entity.type
_entity.pdbx_description
1 polymer ?
#
loop_
_entity_poly.entity_id
_entity_poly.type
_entity_poly.pdbx_seq_one_letter_code
_entity_poly.pdbx_strand_id
1 'polypeptide(L)'
;MTMTAPMHTGGYLPIDWGDQTQLGEKLHRFLTLLFPLNRSLTGEGVRQTLSLIRQHCLPDLTIHEVESGTTCFDWTVPDEWNVRQAYIVGPDGHKVVDFKDSNLHLVGYSEPVRCTLSLAELQPREFNFEVQFPIKNQAAFR
;
A
#
# COMPACT_ATOMS: atom_id res chain seq x y z
N MET A 1 -0.57 -25.80 -38.39
CA MET A 1 -1.42 -24.58 -38.44
C MET A 1 -1.02 -23.69 -37.30
N THR A 2 -0.08 -22.81 -37.57
CA THR A 2 0.63 -21.99 -36.54
C THR A 2 -0.15 -20.69 -36.34
N MET A 3 -0.87 -20.57 -35.25
CA MET A 3 -1.54 -19.32 -34.89
C MET A 3 -0.50 -18.34 -34.33
N THR A 4 -0.11 -17.38 -35.16
CA THR A 4 0.66 -16.22 -34.73
C THR A 4 -0.31 -15.19 -34.16
N ALA A 5 -0.30 -15.00 -32.85
CA ALA A 5 -1.04 -13.94 -32.24
C ALA A 5 -0.49 -12.57 -32.72
N PRO A 6 -1.34 -11.57 -33.02
CA PRO A 6 -0.85 -10.26 -33.42
C PRO A 6 -0.09 -9.64 -32.26
N MET A 7 1.19 -9.34 -32.47
CA MET A 7 1.92 -8.43 -31.59
C MET A 7 1.23 -7.07 -31.68
N HIS A 8 0.62 -6.65 -30.59
CA HIS A 8 0.25 -5.26 -30.40
C HIS A 8 1.53 -4.43 -30.36
N THR A 9 1.94 -3.89 -31.48
CA THR A 9 2.84 -2.76 -31.55
C THR A 9 2.05 -1.51 -31.15
N GLY A 10 1.65 -1.45 -29.89
CA GLY A 10 1.18 -0.23 -29.25
C GLY A 10 2.37 0.68 -29.12
N GLY A 11 2.65 1.47 -30.14
CA GLY A 11 3.58 2.59 -30.01
C GLY A 11 3.03 3.46 -28.86
N TYR A 12 3.80 3.56 -27.79
CA TYR A 12 3.55 4.58 -26.79
C TYR A 12 3.58 5.91 -27.53
N LEU A 13 2.43 6.54 -27.68
CA LEU A 13 2.40 7.92 -28.11
C LEU A 13 3.25 8.70 -27.12
N PRO A 14 4.22 9.50 -27.59
CA PRO A 14 5.01 10.32 -26.69
C PRO A 14 4.04 11.16 -25.87
N ILE A 15 4.03 10.96 -24.57
CA ILE A 15 3.23 11.76 -23.65
C ILE A 15 3.78 13.19 -23.77
N ASP A 16 2.95 14.12 -24.21
CA ASP A 16 3.31 15.52 -24.15
C ASP A 16 3.32 15.95 -22.68
N TRP A 17 4.52 16.00 -22.12
CA TRP A 17 4.71 16.39 -20.72
C TRP A 17 4.53 17.90 -20.50
N GLY A 18 4.31 18.69 -21.55
CA GLY A 18 4.14 20.14 -21.46
C GLY A 18 5.33 20.84 -20.80
N ASP A 19 5.05 21.93 -20.09
CA ASP A 19 6.06 22.64 -19.30
C ASP A 19 6.53 21.77 -18.13
N GLN A 20 7.77 21.31 -18.17
CA GLN A 20 8.36 20.41 -17.17
C GLN A 20 8.40 21.03 -15.77
N THR A 21 8.46 22.35 -15.63
CA THR A 21 8.43 23.02 -14.33
C THR A 21 7.08 22.82 -13.66
N GLN A 22 6.01 23.03 -14.41
CA GLN A 22 4.65 22.79 -13.91
C GLN A 22 4.35 21.31 -13.69
N LEU A 23 4.95 20.43 -14.49
CA LEU A 23 4.79 18.99 -14.34
C LEU A 23 5.32 18.50 -12.99
N GLY A 24 6.50 18.95 -12.57
CA GLY A 24 7.10 18.59 -11.28
C GLY A 24 6.18 18.97 -10.11
N GLU A 25 5.61 20.17 -10.13
CA GLU A 25 4.66 20.61 -9.11
C GLU A 25 3.36 19.78 -9.12
N LYS A 26 2.82 19.46 -10.29
CA LYS A 26 1.62 18.63 -10.42
C LYS A 26 1.85 17.22 -9.87
N LEU A 27 2.99 16.61 -10.21
CA LEU A 27 3.37 15.29 -9.70
C LEU A 27 3.56 15.32 -8.19
N HIS A 28 4.22 16.33 -7.66
CA HIS A 28 4.41 16.46 -6.22
C HIS A 28 3.07 16.58 -5.48
N ARG A 29 2.16 17.41 -5.96
CA ARG A 29 0.80 17.51 -5.39
C ARG A 29 0.05 16.18 -5.46
N PHE A 30 0.15 15.47 -6.57
CA PHE A 30 -0.50 14.17 -6.72
C PHE A 30 0.09 13.14 -5.76
N LEU A 31 1.42 13.09 -5.62
CA LEU A 31 2.09 12.23 -4.63
C LEU A 31 1.66 12.56 -3.19
N THR A 32 1.46 13.84 -2.88
CA THR A 32 0.96 14.27 -1.56
C THR A 32 -0.45 13.73 -1.27
N LEU A 33 -1.30 13.61 -2.28
CA LEU A 33 -2.62 12.97 -2.14
C LEU A 33 -2.53 11.46 -1.94
N LEU A 34 -1.56 10.82 -2.60
CA LEU A 34 -1.39 9.36 -2.54
C LEU A 34 -0.65 8.90 -1.29
N PHE A 35 0.23 9.72 -0.73
CA PHE A 35 1.12 9.34 0.37
C PHE A 35 0.38 8.84 1.63
N PRO A 36 -0.71 9.49 2.10
CA PRO A 36 -1.41 9.02 3.30
C PRO A 36 -2.21 7.73 3.09
N LEU A 37 -2.39 7.28 1.84
CA LEU A 37 -3.14 6.07 1.56
C LEU A 37 -2.30 4.83 1.90
N ASN A 38 -2.79 4.02 2.83
CA ASN A 38 -2.17 2.73 3.10
C ASN A 38 -2.60 1.73 2.02
N ARG A 39 -1.65 1.30 1.20
CA ARG A 39 -1.86 0.35 0.12
C ARG A 39 -1.20 -0.98 0.43
N SER A 40 -1.96 -2.04 0.27
CA SER A 40 -1.46 -3.40 0.16
C SER A 40 -1.59 -3.89 -1.29
N LEU A 41 -1.40 -5.18 -1.56
CA LEU A 41 -1.66 -5.75 -2.90
C LEU A 41 -3.14 -5.62 -3.27
N THR A 42 -4.03 -5.81 -2.30
CA THR A 42 -5.50 -5.76 -2.44
C THR A 42 -6.08 -4.97 -1.28
N GLY A 43 -7.26 -4.38 -1.46
CA GLY A 43 -7.98 -3.68 -0.41
C GLY A 43 -8.35 -2.24 -0.76
N GLU A 44 -8.93 -1.55 0.20
CA GLU A 44 -9.53 -0.23 0.01
C GLU A 44 -8.51 0.84 -0.42
N GLY A 45 -7.28 0.80 0.10
CA GLY A 45 -6.23 1.76 -0.29
C GLY A 45 -5.87 1.68 -1.78
N VAL A 46 -5.94 0.48 -2.38
CA VAL A 46 -5.75 0.31 -3.83
C VAL A 46 -6.92 0.89 -4.60
N ARG A 47 -8.18 0.64 -4.19
CA ARG A 47 -9.38 1.20 -4.83
C ARG A 47 -9.34 2.73 -4.81
N GLN A 48 -9.03 3.32 -3.68
CA GLN A 48 -8.88 4.79 -3.55
C GLN A 48 -7.78 5.32 -4.46
N THR A 49 -6.64 4.65 -4.52
CA THR A 49 -5.53 5.03 -5.39
C THR A 49 -5.94 5.00 -6.87
N LEU A 50 -6.57 3.91 -7.31
CA LEU A 50 -7.04 3.78 -8.69
C LEU A 50 -8.11 4.83 -9.03
N SER A 51 -8.99 5.14 -8.08
CA SER A 51 -9.99 6.21 -8.23
C SER A 51 -9.33 7.59 -8.42
N LEU A 52 -8.30 7.90 -7.63
CA LEU A 52 -7.54 9.16 -7.77
C LEU A 52 -6.78 9.21 -9.10
N ILE A 53 -6.17 8.09 -9.53
CA ILE A 53 -5.50 8.02 -10.83
C ILE A 53 -6.50 8.28 -11.96
N ARG A 54 -7.68 7.67 -11.91
CA ARG A 54 -8.73 7.90 -12.90
C ARG A 54 -9.20 9.35 -12.91
N GLN A 55 -9.34 9.96 -11.74
CA GLN A 55 -9.81 11.34 -11.62
C GLN A 55 -8.79 12.37 -12.12
N HIS A 56 -7.50 12.16 -11.84
CA HIS A 56 -6.48 13.17 -12.04
C HIS A 56 -5.52 12.92 -13.20
N CYS A 57 -5.37 11.66 -13.63
CA CYS A 57 -4.35 11.30 -14.60
C CYS A 57 -4.93 10.59 -15.84
N LEU A 58 -5.83 9.63 -15.65
CA LEU A 58 -6.30 8.74 -16.70
C LEU A 58 -7.83 8.56 -16.61
N PRO A 59 -8.62 9.51 -17.17
CA PRO A 59 -10.09 9.44 -17.09
C PRO A 59 -10.70 8.15 -17.65
N ASP A 60 -10.05 7.56 -18.66
CA ASP A 60 -10.50 6.35 -19.34
C ASP A 60 -9.96 5.05 -18.68
N LEU A 61 -9.38 5.14 -17.48
CA LEU A 61 -8.88 3.98 -16.75
C LEU A 61 -10.00 2.99 -16.47
N THR A 62 -9.88 1.78 -17.02
CA THR A 62 -10.76 0.65 -16.69
C THR A 62 -10.20 -0.09 -15.50
N ILE A 63 -11.02 -0.26 -14.47
CA ILE A 63 -10.66 -1.00 -13.25
C ILE A 63 -11.30 -2.38 -13.36
N HIS A 64 -10.47 -3.42 -13.25
CA HIS A 64 -10.91 -4.81 -13.20
C HIS A 64 -10.77 -5.32 -11.76
N GLU A 65 -11.77 -6.04 -11.28
CA GLU A 65 -11.74 -6.69 -9.97
C GLU A 65 -11.62 -8.19 -10.15
N VAL A 66 -10.82 -8.82 -9.30
CA VAL A 66 -10.65 -10.27 -9.26
C VAL A 66 -10.92 -10.72 -7.82
N GLU A 67 -11.75 -11.73 -7.69
CA GLU A 67 -12.20 -12.25 -6.40
C GLU A 67 -11.05 -12.91 -5.62
N SER A 68 -10.96 -12.66 -4.30
CA SER A 68 -10.00 -13.34 -3.43
C SER A 68 -10.20 -14.86 -3.50
N GLY A 69 -9.10 -15.60 -3.46
CA GLY A 69 -9.11 -17.06 -3.63
C GLY A 69 -9.09 -17.52 -5.09
N THR A 70 -9.19 -16.63 -6.06
CA THR A 70 -9.05 -16.99 -7.49
C THR A 70 -7.64 -17.48 -7.77
N THR A 71 -7.52 -18.68 -8.36
CA THR A 71 -6.23 -19.22 -8.79
C THR A 71 -5.81 -18.59 -10.12
N CYS A 72 -4.59 -18.08 -10.17
CA CYS A 72 -3.98 -17.50 -11.35
C CYS A 72 -2.60 -18.14 -11.56
N PHE A 73 -2.48 -19.09 -12.47
CA PHE A 73 -1.29 -19.92 -12.68
C PHE A 73 -0.88 -20.66 -11.39
N ASP A 74 0.30 -20.35 -10.86
CA ASP A 74 0.88 -20.90 -9.63
C ASP A 74 0.61 -20.03 -8.38
N TRP A 75 -0.22 -19.01 -8.54
CA TRP A 75 -0.55 -18.04 -7.50
C TRP A 75 -2.05 -18.00 -7.20
N THR A 76 -2.41 -17.63 -6.00
CA THR A 76 -3.79 -17.40 -5.58
C THR A 76 -3.96 -15.97 -5.13
N VAL A 77 -5.00 -15.30 -5.61
CA VAL A 77 -5.32 -13.93 -5.21
C VAL A 77 -5.56 -13.92 -3.69
N PRO A 78 -4.78 -13.13 -2.92
CA PRO A 78 -4.88 -13.12 -1.47
C PRO A 78 -6.15 -12.42 -1.00
N ASP A 79 -6.49 -12.64 0.26
CA ASP A 79 -7.52 -11.86 0.94
C ASP A 79 -7.13 -10.39 1.03
N GLU A 80 -8.15 -9.54 1.06
CA GLU A 80 -7.93 -8.11 1.24
C GLU A 80 -7.40 -7.81 2.64
N TRP A 81 -6.40 -6.95 2.68
CA TRP A 81 -5.84 -6.47 3.93
C TRP A 81 -6.11 -4.97 4.10
N ASN A 82 -6.86 -4.64 5.15
CA ASN A 82 -7.26 -3.27 5.46
C ASN A 82 -6.98 -2.94 6.92
N VAL A 83 -6.40 -1.78 7.18
CA VAL A 83 -6.11 -1.31 8.54
C VAL A 83 -7.27 -0.47 9.05
N ARG A 84 -7.86 -0.88 10.17
CA ARG A 84 -8.87 -0.09 10.89
C ARG A 84 -8.22 0.83 11.91
N GLN A 85 -7.28 0.28 12.66
CA GLN A 85 -6.48 1.00 13.66
C GLN A 85 -5.24 0.19 14.02
N ALA A 86 -4.16 0.89 14.30
CA ALA A 86 -2.94 0.32 14.87
C ALA A 86 -2.26 1.38 15.72
N TYR A 87 -1.97 1.07 16.99
CA TYR A 87 -1.31 2.02 17.88
C TYR A 87 -0.65 1.31 19.06
N ILE A 88 0.33 1.96 19.65
CA ILE A 88 0.97 1.55 20.89
C ILE A 88 0.60 2.57 21.97
N VAL A 89 0.21 2.06 23.13
CA VAL A 89 -0.07 2.89 24.31
C VAL A 89 1.04 2.69 25.33
N GLY A 90 1.62 3.78 25.81
CA GLY A 90 2.61 3.77 26.88
C GLY A 90 2.00 3.46 28.25
N PRO A 91 2.84 3.25 29.28
CA PRO A 91 2.39 2.94 30.63
C PRO A 91 1.57 4.08 31.29
N ASP A 92 1.68 5.28 30.78
CA ASP A 92 0.92 6.47 31.19
C ASP A 92 -0.47 6.58 30.52
N GLY A 93 -0.82 5.63 29.65
CA GLY A 93 -2.08 5.61 28.92
C GLY A 93 -2.08 6.47 27.65
N HIS A 94 -0.99 7.16 27.32
CA HIS A 94 -0.89 7.93 26.09
C HIS A 94 -0.44 7.07 24.90
N LYS A 95 -0.94 7.40 23.72
CA LYS A 95 -0.45 6.79 22.49
C LYS A 95 0.94 7.32 22.16
N VAL A 96 1.90 6.43 22.04
CA VAL A 96 3.29 6.75 21.65
C VAL A 96 3.53 6.52 20.17
N VAL A 97 2.73 5.65 19.55
CA VAL A 97 2.70 5.40 18.11
C VAL A 97 1.25 5.28 17.69
N ASP A 98 0.84 5.95 16.62
CA ASP A 98 -0.48 5.76 16.00
C ASP A 98 -0.32 5.69 14.47
N PHE A 99 -0.95 4.70 13.86
CA PHE A 99 -1.03 4.55 12.42
C PHE A 99 -1.66 5.77 11.72
N LYS A 100 -2.55 6.49 12.41
CA LYS A 100 -3.18 7.70 11.89
C LYS A 100 -2.21 8.85 11.66
N ASP A 101 -1.12 8.87 12.42
CA ASP A 101 -0.08 9.90 12.28
C ASP A 101 0.87 9.59 11.13
N SER A 102 1.12 8.29 10.88
CA SER A 102 1.91 7.83 9.75
C SER A 102 1.57 6.38 9.40
N ASN A 103 1.29 6.12 8.12
CA ASN A 103 1.07 4.77 7.62
C ASN A 103 2.34 3.90 7.67
N LEU A 104 3.51 4.51 7.84
CA LEU A 104 4.79 3.81 7.99
C LEU A 104 4.95 3.14 9.37
N HIS A 105 4.09 3.44 10.33
CA HIS A 105 4.10 2.81 11.64
C HIS A 105 3.61 1.35 11.62
N LEU A 106 3.11 0.86 10.49
CA LEU A 106 2.61 -0.50 10.37
C LEU A 106 3.16 -1.17 9.12
N VAL A 107 3.68 -2.38 9.28
CA VAL A 107 4.11 -3.21 8.15
C VAL A 107 2.88 -3.83 7.47
N GLY A 108 2.87 -3.82 6.15
CA GLY A 108 1.80 -4.43 5.36
C GLY A 108 1.62 -5.92 5.68
N TYR A 109 0.39 -6.39 5.71
CA TYR A 109 0.00 -7.76 6.07
C TYR A 109 0.32 -8.18 7.50
N SER A 110 0.50 -7.21 8.42
CA SER A 110 0.56 -7.50 9.85
C SER A 110 -0.74 -8.13 10.34
N GLU A 111 -0.60 -9.18 11.17
CA GLU A 111 -1.74 -9.82 11.81
C GLU A 111 -2.26 -9.00 12.99
N PRO A 112 -3.58 -9.00 13.24
CA PRO A 112 -4.16 -8.26 14.34
C PRO A 112 -3.74 -8.87 15.69
N VAL A 113 -3.13 -8.08 16.55
CA VAL A 113 -2.73 -8.47 17.90
C VAL A 113 -3.22 -7.44 18.91
N ARG A 114 -3.65 -7.92 20.06
CA ARG A 114 -4.01 -7.11 21.21
C ARG A 114 -3.38 -7.70 22.46
N CYS A 115 -2.28 -7.14 22.88
CA CYS A 115 -1.54 -7.63 24.06
C CYS A 115 -0.90 -6.47 24.81
N THR A 116 -0.50 -6.74 26.06
CA THR A 116 0.39 -5.89 26.84
C THR A 116 1.74 -6.57 26.91
N LEU A 117 2.80 -5.84 26.57
CA LEU A 117 4.17 -6.35 26.55
C LEU A 117 5.06 -5.41 27.36
N SER A 118 6.12 -5.97 27.95
CA SER A 118 7.22 -5.14 28.44
C SER A 118 8.01 -4.55 27.27
N LEU A 119 8.79 -3.50 27.51
CA LEU A 119 9.64 -2.88 26.49
C LEU A 119 10.63 -3.91 25.89
N ALA A 120 11.19 -4.79 26.70
CA ALA A 120 12.12 -5.82 26.26
C ALA A 120 11.46 -6.88 25.33
N GLU A 121 10.16 -7.13 25.50
CA GLU A 121 9.40 -8.03 24.60
C GLU A 121 8.93 -7.31 23.33
N LEU A 122 8.76 -6.00 23.38
CA LEU A 122 8.34 -5.19 22.24
C LEU A 122 9.51 -4.92 21.28
N GLN A 123 10.67 -4.54 21.80
CA GLN A 123 11.84 -4.15 20.98
C GLN A 123 12.20 -5.12 19.84
N PRO A 124 12.20 -6.45 20.02
CA PRO A 124 12.49 -7.38 18.93
C PRO A 124 11.40 -7.42 17.86
N ARG A 125 10.24 -6.82 18.11
CA ARG A 125 9.08 -6.78 17.19
C ARG A 125 8.98 -5.46 16.42
N GLU A 126 9.79 -4.48 16.78
CA GLU A 126 9.88 -3.22 16.06
C GLU A 126 10.78 -3.37 14.83
N PHE A 127 10.41 -2.67 13.76
CA PHE A 127 11.25 -2.58 12.60
C PHE A 127 12.40 -1.61 12.90
N ASN A 128 13.59 -2.16 13.09
CA ASN A 128 14.80 -1.36 13.26
C ASN A 128 15.49 -1.18 11.92
N PHE A 129 15.73 0.07 11.49
CA PHE A 129 16.41 0.40 10.25
C PHE A 129 17.85 -0.15 10.17
N GLU A 130 18.45 -0.50 11.30
CA GLU A 130 19.80 -1.10 11.33
C GLU A 130 19.81 -2.59 10.98
N VAL A 131 18.64 -3.26 10.96
CA VAL A 131 18.52 -4.67 10.61
C VAL A 131 17.67 -4.81 9.37
N GLN A 132 18.28 -5.11 8.24
CA GLN A 132 17.63 -5.26 6.93
C GLN A 132 16.71 -6.50 6.81
N PHE A 133 16.19 -7.04 7.90
CA PHE A 133 15.31 -8.19 7.86
C PHE A 133 13.91 -7.84 8.38
N PRO A 134 12.86 -8.18 7.62
CA PRO A 134 11.50 -8.03 8.15
C PRO A 134 11.35 -8.94 9.37
N ILE A 135 10.99 -8.35 10.49
CA ILE A 135 10.64 -9.13 11.68
C ILE A 135 9.34 -9.84 11.37
N LYS A 136 9.39 -11.15 11.27
CA LYS A 136 8.18 -11.97 11.13
C LYS A 136 7.31 -11.76 12.39
N ASN A 137 6.03 -11.53 12.20
CA ASN A 137 5.00 -11.36 13.23
C ASN A 137 5.01 -9.99 13.91
N GLN A 138 4.87 -8.96 13.10
CA GLN A 138 4.55 -7.67 13.66
C GLN A 138 3.06 -7.58 13.93
N ALA A 139 2.78 -7.37 15.16
CA ALA A 139 1.45 -7.26 15.68
C ALA A 139 0.80 -5.97 15.22
N ALA A 140 -0.45 -6.05 14.78
CA ALA A 140 -1.30 -4.89 14.71
C ALA A 140 -1.69 -4.50 16.13
N PHE A 141 -1.19 -3.37 16.59
CA PHE A 141 -1.42 -2.88 17.94
C PHE A 141 -2.79 -2.21 18.06
N ARG A 142 -3.28 -2.15 19.30
CA ARG A 142 -4.51 -1.48 19.66
C ARG A 142 -4.39 0.01 19.62
#